data_dc0af97f76a93a76fda4beedc680c905
#
_entry.id   dc0af97f76a93a76fda4beedc680c905
#
_cell.length_a   1.000
_cell.length_b   1.000
_cell.length_c   1.000
_cell.angle_alpha   90.00
_cell.angle_beta   90.00
_cell.angle_gamma   90.00
#
_symmetry.space_group_name_H-M   'P 1'
#
loop_
_entity.id
_entity.type
_entity.pdbx_description
1 polymer ?
#
loop_
_entity_poly.entity_id
_entity_poly.type
_entity_poly.pdbx_seq_one_letter_code
_entity_poly.pdbx_strand_id
1 'polypeptide(L)'
;MTRTQAPPVLVTGATGRVGRAVVDLLTDAGVPVRALTHRSEAAATLPANVEVVTGDLTVPESLDAGLRGVSAVFLVWTVPPTTAPAVVERLATYARRVVFLSSPHQTPHPFFQQPNPMAVLHADIERLIAAAGLESTIIRPGMFASNALFWWATAIRADGVVRWPFGAAETAPVDDRDVAAVAARTLYQDGHAGGDYVLTGPESLSQAEQVSIIGDVLGRRIKFEELSQDEFRSETEGSWPRPVVDMLLAAWGAAIGRPAFITSTVFDILGSAPRSFRQWVADHATAFMEGPTPSSRPSPRSGTGPRSP
;
A
#
# COMPACT_ATOMS: atom_id res chain seq x y z
N MET A 1 41.73 -6.73 -2.74
CA MET A 1 40.63 -6.99 -3.67
C MET A 1 39.43 -6.24 -3.16
N THR A 2 39.10 -5.11 -3.74
CA THR A 2 37.88 -4.34 -3.44
C THR A 2 36.68 -5.20 -3.87
N ARG A 3 35.89 -5.69 -2.92
CA ARG A 3 34.59 -6.31 -3.23
C ARG A 3 33.78 -5.26 -3.97
N THR A 4 33.52 -5.47 -5.24
CA THR A 4 32.55 -4.68 -6.00
C THR A 4 31.20 -4.90 -5.31
N GLN A 5 30.69 -3.89 -4.64
CA GLN A 5 29.40 -3.96 -3.98
C GLN A 5 28.33 -4.17 -5.05
N ALA A 6 27.38 -5.07 -4.81
CA ALA A 6 26.29 -5.29 -5.75
C ALA A 6 25.51 -3.97 -5.97
N PRO A 7 25.01 -3.72 -7.19
CA PRO A 7 24.23 -2.53 -7.46
C PRO A 7 22.98 -2.47 -6.56
N PRO A 8 22.63 -1.30 -6.00
CA PRO A 8 21.48 -1.18 -5.11
C PRO A 8 20.13 -1.30 -5.84
N VAL A 9 19.11 -1.65 -5.09
CA VAL A 9 17.69 -1.52 -5.48
C VAL A 9 17.19 -0.17 -5.02
N LEU A 10 16.59 0.62 -5.92
CA LEU A 10 15.90 1.85 -5.56
C LEU A 10 14.48 1.53 -5.11
N VAL A 11 14.08 2.02 -3.95
CA VAL A 11 12.72 1.87 -3.41
C VAL A 11 12.06 3.25 -3.35
N THR A 12 11.03 3.47 -4.17
CA THR A 12 10.14 4.64 -4.03
C THR A 12 9.06 4.34 -2.99
N GLY A 13 8.49 5.39 -2.39
CA GLY A 13 7.53 5.19 -1.30
C GLY A 13 8.12 4.46 -0.08
N ALA A 14 9.44 4.56 0.13
CA ALA A 14 10.22 3.84 1.14
C ALA A 14 9.77 4.08 2.61
N THR A 15 9.02 5.12 2.87
CA THR A 15 8.46 5.46 4.19
C THR A 15 6.99 5.06 4.36
N GLY A 16 6.37 4.54 3.29
CA GLY A 16 5.02 3.97 3.32
C GLY A 16 5.03 2.52 3.83
N ARG A 17 3.85 1.97 4.14
CA ARG A 17 3.70 0.62 4.71
C ARG A 17 4.41 -0.47 3.89
N VAL A 18 4.05 -0.60 2.63
CA VAL A 18 4.66 -1.63 1.75
C VAL A 18 6.12 -1.30 1.45
N GLY A 19 6.43 -0.04 1.05
CA GLY A 19 7.79 0.35 0.69
C GLY A 19 8.79 0.20 1.85
N ARG A 20 8.37 0.53 3.09
CA ARG A 20 9.21 0.33 4.28
C ARG A 20 9.50 -1.16 4.52
N ALA A 21 8.48 -1.99 4.44
CA ALA A 21 8.66 -3.43 4.60
C ALA A 21 9.55 -4.02 3.47
N VAL A 22 9.46 -3.51 2.24
CA VAL A 22 10.39 -3.89 1.14
C VAL A 22 11.82 -3.50 1.48
N VAL A 23 12.06 -2.28 2.01
CA VAL A 23 13.40 -1.84 2.46
C VAL A 23 13.96 -2.78 3.51
N ASP A 24 13.19 -3.10 4.54
CA ASP A 24 13.60 -3.98 5.63
C ASP A 24 13.94 -5.38 5.10
N LEU A 25 13.07 -5.98 4.29
CA LEU A 25 13.26 -7.32 3.71
C LEU A 25 14.47 -7.42 2.77
N LEU A 26 14.70 -6.42 1.93
CA LEU A 26 15.89 -6.37 1.07
C LEU A 26 17.18 -6.25 1.90
N THR A 27 17.13 -5.41 2.93
CA THR A 27 18.27 -5.23 3.86
C THR A 27 18.60 -6.51 4.59
N ASP A 28 17.58 -7.23 5.11
CA ASP A 28 17.74 -8.52 5.79
C ASP A 28 18.28 -9.60 4.83
N ALA A 29 17.92 -9.52 3.55
CA ALA A 29 18.47 -10.40 2.50
C ALA A 29 19.91 -10.01 2.05
N GLY A 30 20.50 -8.96 2.62
CA GLY A 30 21.84 -8.48 2.25
C GLY A 30 21.89 -7.77 0.89
N VAL A 31 20.75 -7.37 0.35
CA VAL A 31 20.64 -6.60 -0.90
C VAL A 31 20.87 -5.12 -0.58
N PRO A 32 21.80 -4.43 -1.25
CA PRO A 32 21.97 -3.00 -1.07
C PRO A 32 20.70 -2.24 -1.46
N VAL A 33 20.25 -1.32 -0.61
CA VAL A 33 19.03 -0.55 -0.80
C VAL A 33 19.33 0.93 -0.85
N ARG A 34 18.72 1.59 -1.81
CA ARG A 34 18.61 3.05 -1.90
C ARG A 34 17.16 3.46 -1.75
N ALA A 35 16.85 4.22 -0.71
CA ALA A 35 15.49 4.69 -0.42
C ALA A 35 15.28 6.09 -0.98
N LEU A 36 14.29 6.25 -1.85
CA LEU A 36 13.88 7.55 -2.35
C LEU A 36 12.89 8.19 -1.39
N THR A 37 13.16 9.42 -0.97
CA THR A 37 12.26 10.21 -0.13
C THR A 37 12.21 11.67 -0.62
N HIS A 38 11.06 12.30 -0.53
CA HIS A 38 10.91 13.72 -0.81
C HIS A 38 11.12 14.60 0.45
N ARG A 39 11.27 13.97 1.63
CA ARG A 39 11.46 14.66 2.93
C ARG A 39 12.69 14.11 3.63
N SER A 40 13.67 14.97 3.91
CA SER A 40 14.89 14.58 4.63
C SER A 40 14.62 14.04 6.05
N GLU A 41 13.58 14.55 6.71
CA GLU A 41 13.21 14.11 8.08
C GLU A 41 12.70 12.65 8.09
N ALA A 42 12.08 12.19 7.00
CA ALA A 42 11.64 10.81 6.87
C ALA A 42 12.80 9.81 6.80
N ALA A 43 14.00 10.27 6.46
CA ALA A 43 15.22 9.44 6.46
C ALA A 43 15.52 8.86 7.86
N ALA A 44 15.23 9.60 8.92
CA ALA A 44 15.49 9.15 10.30
C ALA A 44 14.68 7.89 10.70
N THR A 45 13.64 7.56 9.95
CA THR A 45 12.83 6.36 10.21
C THR A 45 13.36 5.12 9.50
N LEU A 46 14.31 5.25 8.58
CA LEU A 46 14.89 4.15 7.80
C LEU A 46 16.08 3.50 8.52
N PRO A 47 16.42 2.22 8.22
CA PRO A 47 17.59 1.57 8.79
C PRO A 47 18.88 2.34 8.47
N ALA A 48 19.82 2.39 9.40
CA ALA A 48 21.05 3.19 9.28
C ALA A 48 21.99 2.76 8.13
N ASN A 49 21.85 1.53 7.65
CA ASN A 49 22.62 0.96 6.54
C ASN A 49 21.98 1.16 5.16
N VAL A 50 20.85 1.88 5.09
CA VAL A 50 20.16 2.21 3.83
C VAL A 50 20.66 3.56 3.32
N GLU A 51 21.07 3.59 2.04
CA GLU A 51 21.40 4.84 1.36
C GLU A 51 20.11 5.64 1.13
N VAL A 52 20.02 6.84 1.66
CA VAL A 52 18.86 7.70 1.47
C VAL A 52 19.18 8.76 0.42
N VAL A 53 18.31 8.88 -0.58
CA VAL A 53 18.40 9.91 -1.62
C VAL A 53 17.13 10.75 -1.66
N THR A 54 17.30 12.03 -1.93
CA THR A 54 16.16 12.94 -2.10
C THR A 54 15.73 12.97 -3.56
N GLY A 55 14.42 12.83 -3.80
CA GLY A 55 13.83 12.96 -5.12
C GLY A 55 12.30 12.91 -5.04
N ASP A 56 11.66 13.44 -6.07
CA ASP A 56 10.20 13.57 -6.15
C ASP A 56 9.71 13.13 -7.54
N LEU A 57 8.73 12.23 -7.58
CA LEU A 57 8.12 11.76 -8.83
C LEU A 57 7.41 12.90 -9.60
N THR A 58 7.07 14.01 -8.94
CA THR A 58 6.54 15.20 -9.61
C THR A 58 7.62 16.05 -10.30
N VAL A 59 8.90 15.78 -10.01
CA VAL A 59 10.08 16.43 -10.58
C VAL A 59 11.02 15.37 -11.12
N PRO A 60 10.78 14.84 -12.34
CA PRO A 60 11.50 13.68 -12.88
C PRO A 60 13.01 13.80 -12.84
N GLU A 61 13.57 14.98 -13.07
CA GLU A 61 15.01 15.27 -13.06
C GLU A 61 15.66 14.98 -11.69
N SER A 62 14.88 15.14 -10.62
CA SER A 62 15.37 14.89 -9.25
C SER A 62 15.68 13.41 -8.98
N LEU A 63 15.21 12.48 -9.85
CA LEU A 63 15.42 11.05 -9.70
C LEU A 63 16.80 10.57 -10.17
N ASP A 64 17.47 11.34 -11.03
CA ASP A 64 18.71 10.91 -11.68
C ASP A 64 19.80 10.47 -10.69
N ALA A 65 19.96 11.23 -9.60
CA ALA A 65 20.94 10.89 -8.57
C ALA A 65 20.62 9.55 -7.90
N GLY A 66 19.34 9.31 -7.64
CA GLY A 66 18.84 8.06 -7.05
C GLY A 66 18.92 6.87 -8.00
N LEU A 67 18.75 7.09 -9.29
CA LEU A 67 18.71 6.04 -10.30
C LEU A 67 20.10 5.59 -10.78
N ARG A 68 21.15 6.40 -10.61
CA ARG A 68 22.48 6.03 -11.10
C ARG A 68 23.00 4.75 -10.46
N GLY A 69 23.33 3.76 -11.31
CA GLY A 69 23.93 2.51 -10.90
C GLY A 69 23.03 1.56 -10.13
N VAL A 70 21.70 1.72 -10.21
CA VAL A 70 20.77 0.76 -9.61
C VAL A 70 20.59 -0.47 -10.48
N SER A 71 20.27 -1.61 -9.85
CA SER A 71 19.95 -2.86 -10.55
C SER A 71 18.47 -2.96 -10.88
N ALA A 72 17.62 -2.49 -9.99
CA ALA A 72 16.17 -2.57 -10.08
C ALA A 72 15.52 -1.40 -9.33
N VAL A 73 14.25 -1.15 -9.65
CA VAL A 73 13.42 -0.14 -8.99
C VAL A 73 12.12 -0.75 -8.49
N PHE A 74 11.79 -0.56 -7.21
CA PHE A 74 10.44 -0.73 -6.71
C PHE A 74 9.68 0.58 -6.88
N LEU A 75 8.70 0.58 -7.76
CA LEU A 75 7.91 1.76 -8.09
C LEU A 75 6.56 1.73 -7.38
N VAL A 76 6.33 2.70 -6.50
CA VAL A 76 5.02 3.03 -5.92
C VAL A 76 4.63 4.39 -6.44
N TRP A 77 3.44 4.49 -7.07
CA TRP A 77 2.97 5.73 -7.65
C TRP A 77 1.89 6.38 -6.78
N THR A 78 2.16 7.56 -6.27
CA THR A 78 1.26 8.28 -5.33
C THR A 78 1.04 9.74 -5.72
N VAL A 79 1.47 10.13 -6.93
CA VAL A 79 1.37 11.51 -7.42
C VAL A 79 0.47 11.58 -8.67
N PRO A 80 0.05 12.78 -9.12
CA PRO A 80 -0.70 12.91 -10.36
C PRO A 80 0.03 12.30 -11.56
N PRO A 81 -0.67 11.79 -12.60
CA PRO A 81 -0.05 11.05 -13.71
C PRO A 81 0.74 11.91 -14.70
N THR A 82 0.70 13.22 -14.56
CA THR A 82 1.27 14.16 -15.53
C THR A 82 2.76 13.96 -15.81
N THR A 83 3.50 13.46 -14.83
CA THR A 83 4.95 13.22 -14.92
C THR A 83 5.30 11.77 -15.25
N ALA A 84 4.30 10.86 -15.35
CA ALA A 84 4.55 9.44 -15.56
C ALA A 84 5.40 9.13 -16.81
N PRO A 85 5.17 9.75 -17.99
CA PRO A 85 6.01 9.49 -19.16
C PRO A 85 7.49 9.82 -18.91
N ALA A 86 7.78 10.98 -18.34
CA ALA A 86 9.15 11.41 -18.07
C ALA A 86 9.83 10.59 -16.98
N VAL A 87 9.09 10.17 -15.96
CA VAL A 87 9.60 9.25 -14.93
C VAL A 87 9.95 7.89 -15.54
N VAL A 88 9.05 7.29 -16.33
CA VAL A 88 9.30 5.98 -16.96
C VAL A 88 10.46 6.04 -17.94
N GLU A 89 10.62 7.12 -18.71
CA GLU A 89 11.78 7.34 -19.57
C GLU A 89 13.09 7.31 -18.78
N ARG A 90 13.11 7.96 -17.61
CA ARG A 90 14.29 7.92 -16.72
C ARG A 90 14.53 6.54 -16.14
N LEU A 91 13.49 5.84 -15.71
CA LEU A 91 13.62 4.45 -15.28
C LEU A 91 14.27 3.60 -16.38
N ALA A 92 13.81 3.73 -17.62
CA ALA A 92 14.36 2.98 -18.77
C ALA A 92 15.83 3.35 -19.09
N THR A 93 16.24 4.59 -18.75
CA THR A 93 17.62 5.05 -18.98
C THR A 93 18.60 4.45 -17.98
N TYR A 94 18.18 4.25 -16.72
CA TYR A 94 19.09 3.92 -15.61
C TYR A 94 18.90 2.53 -15.03
N ALA A 95 17.71 1.93 -15.16
CA ALA A 95 17.40 0.65 -14.56
C ALA A 95 17.06 -0.39 -15.63
N ARG A 96 17.41 -1.65 -15.37
CA ARG A 96 17.00 -2.78 -16.22
C ARG A 96 15.63 -3.32 -15.83
N ARG A 97 15.36 -3.38 -14.51
CA ARG A 97 14.19 -4.02 -13.94
C ARG A 97 13.33 -3.04 -13.15
N VAL A 98 12.03 -3.15 -13.31
CA VAL A 98 11.05 -2.43 -12.48
C VAL A 98 10.03 -3.40 -11.91
N VAL A 99 9.76 -3.28 -10.60
CA VAL A 99 8.65 -3.94 -9.93
C VAL A 99 7.65 -2.85 -9.56
N PHE A 100 6.48 -2.87 -10.19
CA PHE A 100 5.47 -1.82 -10.04
C PHE A 100 4.33 -2.30 -9.13
N LEU A 101 4.08 -1.54 -8.07
CA LEU A 101 2.92 -1.74 -7.21
C LEU A 101 1.69 -1.11 -7.87
N SER A 102 0.91 -1.95 -8.51
CA SER A 102 -0.28 -1.59 -9.28
C SER A 102 -1.58 -1.94 -8.51
N SER A 103 -2.66 -2.16 -9.21
CA SER A 103 -3.98 -2.57 -8.69
C SER A 103 -4.56 -3.73 -9.51
N PRO A 104 -5.50 -4.51 -8.95
CA PRO A 104 -6.05 -5.71 -9.58
C PRO A 104 -7.16 -5.41 -10.61
N HIS A 105 -7.05 -4.31 -11.36
CA HIS A 105 -8.09 -3.82 -12.29
C HIS A 105 -8.36 -4.76 -13.47
N GLN A 106 -7.45 -5.69 -13.78
CA GLN A 106 -7.64 -6.69 -14.83
C GLN A 106 -8.24 -8.01 -14.30
N THR A 107 -8.41 -8.13 -12.98
CA THR A 107 -8.96 -9.34 -12.36
C THR A 107 -10.42 -9.53 -12.75
N PRO A 108 -10.83 -10.72 -13.26
CA PRO A 108 -12.19 -10.96 -13.72
C PRO A 108 -13.17 -11.21 -12.55
N HIS A 109 -13.27 -10.26 -11.63
CA HIS A 109 -14.20 -10.30 -10.52
C HIS A 109 -14.97 -8.97 -10.44
N PRO A 110 -16.29 -8.96 -10.27
CA PRO A 110 -17.11 -7.75 -10.30
C PRO A 110 -16.65 -6.65 -9.34
N PHE A 111 -16.11 -6.99 -8.18
CA PHE A 111 -15.52 -6.05 -7.24
C PHE A 111 -14.44 -5.17 -7.88
N PHE A 112 -13.54 -5.75 -8.69
CA PHE A 112 -12.41 -5.04 -9.31
C PHE A 112 -12.76 -4.41 -10.66
N GLN A 113 -13.92 -4.75 -11.23
CA GLN A 113 -14.38 -4.25 -12.53
C GLN A 113 -15.20 -2.95 -12.43
N GLN A 114 -15.37 -2.41 -11.24
CA GLN A 114 -16.09 -1.15 -11.07
C GLN A 114 -15.22 0.05 -11.48
N PRO A 115 -15.82 1.15 -11.94
CA PRO A 115 -15.11 2.37 -12.28
C PRO A 115 -14.20 2.83 -11.13
N ASN A 116 -12.89 2.93 -11.40
CA ASN A 116 -11.90 3.28 -10.41
C ASN A 116 -10.81 4.16 -11.03
N PRO A 117 -10.70 5.44 -10.65
CA PRO A 117 -9.67 6.34 -11.17
C PRO A 117 -8.23 5.84 -10.95
N MET A 118 -7.98 5.14 -9.82
CA MET A 118 -6.66 4.53 -9.56
C MET A 118 -6.36 3.39 -10.54
N ALA A 119 -7.36 2.62 -10.93
CA ALA A 119 -7.22 1.56 -11.93
C ALA A 119 -6.80 2.14 -13.29
N VAL A 120 -7.40 3.25 -13.69
CA VAL A 120 -7.04 3.95 -14.94
C VAL A 120 -5.60 4.46 -14.87
N LEU A 121 -5.24 5.13 -13.77
CA LEU A 121 -3.87 5.62 -13.54
C LEU A 121 -2.85 4.48 -13.61
N HIS A 122 -3.10 3.37 -12.92
CA HIS A 122 -2.18 2.24 -12.91
C HIS A 122 -2.06 1.60 -14.30
N ALA A 123 -3.16 1.43 -15.04
CA ALA A 123 -3.14 0.91 -16.40
C ALA A 123 -2.32 1.81 -17.34
N ASP A 124 -2.40 3.13 -17.19
CA ASP A 124 -1.62 4.08 -17.98
C ASP A 124 -0.10 3.93 -17.70
N ILE A 125 0.29 3.81 -16.43
CA ILE A 125 1.69 3.62 -16.04
C ILE A 125 2.21 2.26 -16.55
N GLU A 126 1.43 1.19 -16.44
CA GLU A 126 1.79 -0.13 -16.95
C GLU A 126 2.05 -0.09 -18.47
N ARG A 127 1.20 0.61 -19.24
CA ARG A 127 1.41 0.79 -20.69
C ARG A 127 2.71 1.54 -20.99
N LEU A 128 3.04 2.57 -20.20
CA LEU A 128 4.30 3.29 -20.36
C LEU A 128 5.51 2.41 -20.04
N ILE A 129 5.46 1.63 -18.97
CA ILE A 129 6.52 0.69 -18.56
C ILE A 129 6.74 -0.37 -19.67
N ALA A 130 5.66 -0.95 -20.19
CA ALA A 130 5.72 -1.93 -21.25
C ALA A 130 6.31 -1.35 -22.55
N ALA A 131 5.89 -0.13 -22.92
CA ALA A 131 6.39 0.57 -24.10
C ALA A 131 7.89 0.95 -24.00
N ALA A 132 8.38 1.15 -22.79
CA ALA A 132 9.79 1.48 -22.52
C ALA A 132 10.73 0.26 -22.59
N GLY A 133 10.23 -0.96 -22.75
CA GLY A 133 11.03 -2.19 -22.88
C GLY A 133 11.75 -2.61 -21.60
N LEU A 134 11.29 -2.16 -20.43
CA LEU A 134 11.81 -2.56 -19.13
C LEU A 134 11.44 -4.01 -18.79
N GLU A 135 12.33 -4.74 -18.12
CA GLU A 135 11.96 -5.99 -17.46
C GLU A 135 11.00 -5.66 -16.32
N SER A 136 9.72 -5.79 -16.57
CA SER A 136 8.69 -5.42 -15.60
C SER A 136 8.10 -6.60 -14.87
N THR A 137 7.79 -6.41 -13.59
CA THR A 137 6.91 -7.27 -12.79
C THR A 137 5.82 -6.39 -12.19
N ILE A 138 4.57 -6.79 -12.40
CA ILE A 138 3.40 -6.05 -11.91
C ILE A 138 2.85 -6.75 -10.68
N ILE A 139 2.79 -6.06 -9.58
CA ILE A 139 2.21 -6.53 -8.31
C ILE A 139 0.83 -5.89 -8.16
N ARG A 140 -0.21 -6.72 -8.03
CA ARG A 140 -1.62 -6.31 -7.97
C ARG A 140 -2.27 -6.74 -6.64
N PRO A 141 -2.05 -6.03 -5.54
CA PRO A 141 -2.72 -6.36 -4.30
C PRO A 141 -4.24 -6.19 -4.43
N GLY A 142 -4.99 -7.11 -3.87
CA GLY A 142 -6.42 -6.96 -3.61
C GLY A 142 -6.68 -5.92 -2.50
N MET A 143 -7.69 -6.18 -1.68
CA MET A 143 -7.96 -5.31 -0.52
C MET A 143 -6.90 -5.54 0.55
N PHE A 144 -6.23 -4.47 0.97
CA PHE A 144 -5.28 -4.55 2.08
C PHE A 144 -5.98 -4.78 3.43
N ALA A 145 -5.45 -5.66 4.25
CA ALA A 145 -5.92 -5.87 5.62
C ALA A 145 -5.83 -4.57 6.44
N SER A 146 -4.82 -3.75 6.19
CA SER A 146 -4.61 -2.46 6.85
C SER A 146 -5.72 -1.42 6.61
N ASN A 147 -6.60 -1.63 5.63
CA ASN A 147 -7.78 -0.80 5.47
C ASN A 147 -8.71 -0.85 6.69
N ALA A 148 -8.76 -1.98 7.40
CA ALA A 148 -9.53 -2.13 8.62
C ALA A 148 -9.16 -1.11 9.71
N LEU A 149 -7.88 -0.72 9.79
CA LEU A 149 -7.46 0.35 10.71
C LEU A 149 -8.03 1.70 10.30
N PHE A 150 -7.97 2.01 9.02
CA PHE A 150 -8.46 3.27 8.49
C PHE A 150 -9.98 3.40 8.59
N TRP A 151 -10.69 2.30 8.31
CA TRP A 151 -12.14 2.31 8.26
C TRP A 151 -12.80 2.19 9.64
N TRP A 152 -12.29 1.30 10.50
CA TRP A 152 -13.05 0.85 11.67
C TRP A 152 -12.38 1.12 13.01
N ALA A 153 -11.06 1.34 13.06
CA ALA A 153 -10.38 1.43 14.35
C ALA A 153 -10.90 2.58 15.23
N THR A 154 -11.28 3.71 14.64
CA THR A 154 -11.81 4.85 15.40
C THR A 154 -13.17 4.52 16.05
N ALA A 155 -14.09 3.91 15.31
CA ALA A 155 -15.40 3.49 15.83
C ALA A 155 -15.25 2.37 16.87
N ILE A 156 -14.36 1.39 16.60
CA ILE A 156 -14.06 0.31 17.54
C ILE A 156 -13.55 0.85 18.87
N ARG A 157 -12.69 1.86 18.86
CA ARG A 157 -12.18 2.50 20.09
C ARG A 157 -13.23 3.33 20.82
N ALA A 158 -14.10 4.00 20.06
CA ALA A 158 -15.08 4.93 20.64
C ALA A 158 -16.19 4.21 21.41
N ASP A 159 -16.92 3.33 20.74
CA ASP A 159 -18.11 2.68 21.31
C ASP A 159 -18.19 1.18 21.02
N GLY A 160 -17.25 0.61 20.25
CA GLY A 160 -17.29 -0.79 19.86
C GLY A 160 -18.37 -1.12 18.84
N VAL A 161 -18.86 -0.13 18.09
CA VAL A 161 -19.88 -0.30 17.05
C VAL A 161 -19.33 0.16 15.71
N VAL A 162 -19.23 -0.74 14.75
CA VAL A 162 -18.88 -0.45 13.38
C VAL A 162 -20.17 -0.23 12.58
N ARG A 163 -20.39 1.00 12.14
CA ARG A 163 -21.50 1.38 11.25
C ARG A 163 -20.98 1.45 9.83
N TRP A 164 -21.41 0.51 8.97
CA TRP A 164 -20.79 0.33 7.66
C TRP A 164 -21.77 -0.28 6.65
N PRO A 165 -21.69 0.08 5.37
CA PRO A 165 -22.57 -0.49 4.34
C PRO A 165 -22.05 -1.85 3.85
N PHE A 166 -22.96 -2.66 3.29
CA PHE A 166 -22.63 -3.92 2.64
C PHE A 166 -21.88 -4.91 3.52
N GLY A 167 -22.36 -5.14 4.73
CA GLY A 167 -21.74 -6.08 5.68
C GLY A 167 -21.51 -7.47 5.13
N ALA A 168 -22.34 -7.92 4.18
CA ALA A 168 -22.20 -9.21 3.49
C ALA A 168 -21.26 -9.19 2.27
N ALA A 169 -20.66 -8.04 1.93
CA ALA A 169 -19.69 -7.99 0.83
C ALA A 169 -18.38 -8.70 1.22
N GLU A 170 -17.98 -9.66 0.40
CA GLU A 170 -16.80 -10.48 0.68
C GLU A 170 -15.56 -9.92 -0.02
N THR A 171 -14.44 -9.90 0.71
CA THR A 171 -13.11 -9.60 0.21
C THR A 171 -12.09 -10.60 0.78
N ALA A 172 -10.91 -10.67 0.18
CA ALA A 172 -9.80 -11.48 0.69
C ALA A 172 -8.66 -10.54 1.14
N PRO A 173 -8.69 -10.03 2.39
CA PRO A 173 -7.74 -9.03 2.86
C PRO A 173 -6.31 -9.55 2.85
N VAL A 174 -5.42 -8.90 2.08
CA VAL A 174 -4.01 -9.26 2.00
C VAL A 174 -3.18 -8.48 3.01
N ASP A 175 -2.26 -9.16 3.68
CA ASP A 175 -1.30 -8.53 4.59
C ASP A 175 -0.28 -7.70 3.79
N ASP A 176 -0.04 -6.45 4.20
CA ASP A 176 0.95 -5.55 3.58
C ASP A 176 2.36 -6.20 3.55
N ARG A 177 2.68 -7.06 4.53
CA ARG A 177 3.96 -7.78 4.61
C ARG A 177 4.09 -8.86 3.55
N ASP A 178 3.00 -9.53 3.17
CA ASP A 178 3.01 -10.53 2.10
C ASP A 178 3.22 -9.85 0.74
N VAL A 179 2.57 -8.71 0.54
CA VAL A 179 2.79 -7.88 -0.65
C VAL A 179 4.24 -7.41 -0.73
N ALA A 180 4.81 -6.93 0.38
CA ALA A 180 6.19 -6.51 0.46
C ALA A 180 7.17 -7.66 0.23
N ALA A 181 6.88 -8.85 0.76
CA ALA A 181 7.73 -10.03 0.61
C ALA A 181 7.78 -10.52 -0.85
N VAL A 182 6.63 -10.55 -1.53
CA VAL A 182 6.58 -10.85 -2.97
C VAL A 182 7.34 -9.79 -3.76
N ALA A 183 7.11 -8.51 -3.50
CA ALA A 183 7.81 -7.43 -4.18
C ALA A 183 9.33 -7.51 -3.96
N ALA A 184 9.79 -7.70 -2.72
CA ALA A 184 11.20 -7.85 -2.42
C ALA A 184 11.82 -9.04 -3.17
N ARG A 185 11.15 -10.21 -3.18
CA ARG A 185 11.63 -11.39 -3.88
C ARG A 185 11.79 -11.15 -5.37
N THR A 186 10.82 -10.51 -6.01
CA THR A 186 10.84 -10.23 -7.46
C THR A 186 11.87 -9.17 -7.87
N LEU A 187 12.35 -8.35 -6.93
CA LEU A 187 13.40 -7.36 -7.17
C LEU A 187 14.79 -7.96 -7.31
N TYR A 188 15.12 -9.02 -6.54
CA TYR A 188 16.48 -9.59 -6.53
C TYR A 188 16.58 -11.01 -7.10
N GLN A 189 15.46 -11.73 -7.26
CA GLN A 189 15.45 -13.03 -7.92
C GLN A 189 15.14 -12.89 -9.41
N ASP A 190 15.70 -13.79 -10.21
CA ASP A 190 15.38 -13.90 -11.63
C ASP A 190 14.12 -14.75 -11.85
N GLY A 191 13.57 -14.69 -13.10
CA GLY A 191 12.39 -15.47 -13.46
C GLY A 191 11.06 -14.75 -13.29
N HIS A 192 11.08 -13.50 -12.85
CA HIS A 192 9.86 -12.71 -12.61
C HIS A 192 9.58 -11.65 -13.69
N ALA A 193 10.46 -11.51 -14.69
CA ALA A 193 10.25 -10.60 -15.81
C ALA A 193 8.99 -10.99 -16.60
N GLY A 194 8.10 -10.02 -16.84
CA GLY A 194 6.79 -10.22 -17.43
C GLY A 194 5.74 -10.80 -16.47
N GLY A 195 6.08 -11.00 -15.20
CA GLY A 195 5.15 -11.47 -14.17
C GLY A 195 4.05 -10.46 -13.90
N ASP A 196 2.82 -10.97 -13.77
CA ASP A 196 1.62 -10.22 -13.40
C ASP A 196 0.94 -10.95 -12.22
N TYR A 197 1.11 -10.41 -11.02
CA TYR A 197 0.86 -11.11 -9.78
C TYR A 197 -0.28 -10.47 -8.98
N VAL A 198 -1.48 -11.08 -9.06
CA VAL A 198 -2.60 -10.71 -8.18
C VAL A 198 -2.38 -11.35 -6.81
N LEU A 199 -2.31 -10.54 -5.77
CA LEU A 199 -2.05 -10.97 -4.40
C LEU A 199 -3.29 -10.76 -3.54
N THR A 200 -3.70 -11.84 -2.85
CA THR A 200 -4.86 -11.83 -1.95
C THR A 200 -4.51 -12.46 -0.61
N GLY A 201 -5.32 -12.22 0.40
CA GLY A 201 -5.34 -13.05 1.59
C GLY A 201 -5.85 -14.46 1.28
N PRO A 202 -5.74 -15.41 2.22
CA PRO A 202 -6.09 -16.82 2.02
C PRO A 202 -7.60 -17.10 2.12
N GLU A 203 -8.40 -16.16 2.60
CA GLU A 203 -9.79 -16.38 2.99
C GLU A 203 -10.72 -15.35 2.39
N SER A 204 -11.91 -15.79 1.92
CA SER A 204 -13.03 -14.92 1.56
C SER A 204 -13.78 -14.59 2.84
N LEU A 205 -13.80 -13.31 3.22
CA LEU A 205 -14.40 -12.81 4.46
C LEU A 205 -15.34 -11.65 4.13
N SER A 206 -16.59 -11.74 4.59
CA SER A 206 -17.49 -10.60 4.58
C SER A 206 -16.97 -9.49 5.51
N GLN A 207 -17.40 -8.25 5.28
CA GLN A 207 -17.03 -7.12 6.14
C GLN A 207 -17.48 -7.36 7.60
N ALA A 208 -18.67 -7.92 7.80
CA ALA A 208 -19.18 -8.26 9.13
C ALA A 208 -18.32 -9.36 9.82
N GLU A 209 -17.87 -10.38 9.07
CA GLU A 209 -16.94 -11.40 9.61
C GLU A 209 -15.58 -10.80 9.96
N GLN A 210 -15.05 -9.89 9.14
CA GLN A 210 -13.81 -9.20 9.47
C GLN A 210 -13.92 -8.41 10.79
N VAL A 211 -15.05 -7.72 11.01
CA VAL A 211 -15.32 -7.01 12.27
C VAL A 211 -15.46 -7.99 13.44
N SER A 212 -16.11 -9.12 13.23
CA SER A 212 -16.22 -10.20 14.24
C SER A 212 -14.84 -10.75 14.64
N ILE A 213 -13.98 -11.02 13.64
CA ILE A 213 -12.59 -11.50 13.86
C ILE A 213 -11.79 -10.47 14.68
N ILE A 214 -11.95 -9.18 14.41
CA ILE A 214 -11.32 -8.14 15.23
C ILE A 214 -11.80 -8.23 16.68
N GLY A 215 -13.11 -8.36 16.90
CA GLY A 215 -13.70 -8.53 18.23
C GLY A 215 -13.16 -9.74 18.98
N ASP A 216 -13.10 -10.89 18.31
CA ASP A 216 -12.56 -12.13 18.87
C ASP A 216 -11.10 -11.97 19.35
N VAL A 217 -10.26 -11.38 18.49
CA VAL A 217 -8.83 -11.18 18.80
C VAL A 217 -8.64 -10.20 19.96
N LEU A 218 -9.48 -9.16 20.03
CA LEU A 218 -9.45 -8.18 21.13
C LEU A 218 -10.10 -8.67 22.41
N GLY A 219 -10.72 -9.87 22.42
CA GLY A 219 -11.44 -10.43 23.56
C GLY A 219 -12.67 -9.61 23.97
N ARG A 220 -13.28 -8.86 23.04
CA ARG A 220 -14.48 -8.06 23.27
C ARG A 220 -15.45 -8.11 22.11
N ARG A 221 -16.75 -8.01 22.41
CA ARG A 221 -17.78 -7.96 21.38
C ARG A 221 -17.73 -6.60 20.67
N ILE A 222 -17.59 -6.63 19.34
CA ILE A 222 -17.79 -5.48 18.47
C ILE A 222 -19.10 -5.70 17.70
N LYS A 223 -19.98 -4.70 17.71
CA LYS A 223 -21.25 -4.75 17.01
C LYS A 223 -21.05 -4.24 15.58
N PHE A 224 -21.58 -4.95 14.59
CA PHE A 224 -21.72 -4.45 13.24
C PHE A 224 -23.16 -3.93 13.06
N GLU A 225 -23.30 -2.71 12.57
CA GLU A 225 -24.60 -2.09 12.21
C GLU A 225 -24.54 -1.74 10.73
N GLU A 226 -25.48 -2.32 9.96
CA GLU A 226 -25.60 -2.06 8.53
C GLU A 226 -26.09 -0.64 8.29
N LEU A 227 -25.38 0.13 7.49
CA LEU A 227 -25.83 1.41 6.95
C LEU A 227 -26.38 1.23 5.54
N SER A 228 -27.41 1.99 5.20
CA SER A 228 -27.76 2.23 3.81
C SER A 228 -26.66 3.02 3.10
N GLN A 229 -26.63 2.96 1.77
CA GLN A 229 -25.66 3.73 1.00
C GLN A 229 -25.80 5.24 1.22
N ASP A 230 -27.01 5.74 1.41
CA ASP A 230 -27.26 7.17 1.60
C ASP A 230 -26.83 7.64 3.01
N GLU A 231 -27.06 6.82 4.04
CA GLU A 231 -26.52 7.07 5.38
C GLU A 231 -25.00 7.11 5.35
N PHE A 232 -24.36 6.15 4.70
CA PHE A 232 -22.89 6.13 4.58
C PHE A 232 -22.35 7.35 3.83
N ARG A 233 -23.02 7.79 2.76
CA ARG A 233 -22.66 9.02 2.06
C ARG A 233 -22.77 10.26 2.93
N SER A 234 -23.82 10.31 3.76
CA SER A 234 -24.04 11.42 4.70
C SER A 234 -22.99 11.43 5.81
N GLU A 235 -22.68 10.27 6.41
CA GLU A 235 -21.69 10.16 7.49
C GLU A 235 -20.25 10.46 7.03
N THR A 236 -19.94 10.21 5.76
CA THR A 236 -18.62 10.46 5.19
C THR A 236 -18.49 11.85 4.55
N GLU A 237 -19.55 12.64 4.50
CA GLU A 237 -19.53 13.98 3.92
C GLU A 237 -18.54 14.90 4.63
N GLY A 238 -17.72 15.60 3.86
CA GLY A 238 -16.65 16.46 4.39
C GLY A 238 -15.41 15.73 4.91
N SER A 239 -15.48 14.42 5.13
CA SER A 239 -14.35 13.60 5.60
C SER A 239 -13.68 12.83 4.47
N TRP A 240 -14.46 12.35 3.50
CA TRP A 240 -13.97 11.58 2.36
C TRP A 240 -14.37 12.23 1.03
N PRO A 241 -13.51 12.18 0.00
CA PRO A 241 -13.88 12.63 -1.34
C PRO A 241 -15.05 11.80 -1.89
N ARG A 242 -16.12 12.45 -2.35
CA ARG A 242 -17.33 11.79 -2.87
C ARG A 242 -17.04 10.73 -3.93
N PRO A 243 -16.11 10.94 -4.91
CA PRO A 243 -15.78 9.91 -5.89
C PRO A 243 -15.19 8.64 -5.27
N VAL A 244 -14.45 8.74 -4.15
CA VAL A 244 -13.91 7.60 -3.43
C VAL A 244 -15.04 6.82 -2.75
N VAL A 245 -15.96 7.51 -2.11
CA VAL A 245 -17.16 6.89 -1.48
C VAL A 245 -17.99 6.12 -2.51
N ASP A 246 -18.30 6.75 -3.64
CA ASP A 246 -19.11 6.13 -4.68
C ASP A 246 -18.41 4.93 -5.35
N MET A 247 -17.09 4.99 -5.53
CA MET A 247 -16.25 3.88 -6.00
C MET A 247 -16.32 2.68 -5.02
N LEU A 248 -16.17 2.93 -3.72
CA LEU A 248 -16.21 1.87 -2.70
C LEU A 248 -17.60 1.24 -2.62
N LEU A 249 -18.66 2.05 -2.62
CA LEU A 249 -20.03 1.55 -2.62
C LEU A 249 -20.34 0.69 -3.84
N ALA A 250 -19.87 1.10 -5.02
CA ALA A 250 -20.03 0.32 -6.24
C ALA A 250 -19.28 -1.03 -6.14
N ALA A 251 -18.02 -1.03 -5.64
CA ALA A 251 -17.23 -2.22 -5.51
C ALA A 251 -17.83 -3.22 -4.50
N TRP A 252 -18.20 -2.75 -3.30
CA TRP A 252 -18.84 -3.62 -2.29
C TRP A 252 -20.21 -4.12 -2.73
N GLY A 253 -21.03 -3.27 -3.35
CA GLY A 253 -22.32 -3.69 -3.89
C GLY A 253 -22.19 -4.78 -4.94
N ALA A 254 -21.18 -4.71 -5.80
CA ALA A 254 -20.90 -5.71 -6.82
C ALA A 254 -20.36 -7.05 -6.25
N ALA A 255 -19.85 -7.04 -5.02
CA ALA A 255 -19.36 -8.23 -4.31
C ALA A 255 -20.46 -9.01 -3.59
N ILE A 256 -21.65 -8.44 -3.39
CA ILE A 256 -22.74 -9.09 -2.66
C ILE A 256 -23.13 -10.43 -3.31
N GLY A 257 -23.16 -11.49 -2.49
CA GLY A 257 -23.49 -12.85 -2.91
C GLY A 257 -22.44 -13.52 -3.80
N ARG A 258 -21.23 -13.02 -3.80
CA ARG A 258 -20.09 -13.57 -4.53
C ARG A 258 -18.92 -13.76 -3.58
N PRO A 259 -18.28 -14.96 -3.56
CA PRO A 259 -17.04 -15.16 -2.81
C PRO A 259 -15.94 -14.27 -3.36
N ALA A 260 -15.03 -13.82 -2.53
CA ALA A 260 -13.89 -13.03 -2.95
C ALA A 260 -12.99 -13.80 -3.93
N PHE A 261 -12.33 -13.07 -4.82
CA PHE A 261 -11.29 -13.63 -5.67
C PHE A 261 -10.05 -13.95 -4.83
N ILE A 262 -9.64 -15.22 -4.83
CA ILE A 262 -8.48 -15.71 -4.08
C ILE A 262 -7.46 -16.31 -5.05
N THR A 263 -6.18 -16.05 -4.81
CA THR A 263 -5.06 -16.61 -5.58
C THR A 263 -4.08 -17.37 -4.67
N SER A 264 -3.34 -18.31 -5.25
CA SER A 264 -2.20 -19.00 -4.62
C SER A 264 -0.88 -18.22 -4.76
N THR A 265 -0.87 -17.07 -5.42
CA THR A 265 0.33 -16.36 -5.88
C THR A 265 1.34 -16.08 -4.76
N VAL A 266 0.87 -15.72 -3.57
CA VAL A 266 1.77 -15.52 -2.41
C VAL A 266 2.50 -16.82 -2.07
N PHE A 267 1.78 -17.94 -2.01
CA PHE A 267 2.38 -19.26 -1.76
C PHE A 267 3.33 -19.68 -2.88
N ASP A 268 2.93 -19.49 -4.13
CA ASP A 268 3.71 -19.90 -5.30
C ASP A 268 5.06 -19.19 -5.38
N ILE A 269 5.09 -17.91 -4.96
CA ILE A 269 6.31 -17.11 -5.00
C ILE A 269 7.14 -17.29 -3.72
N LEU A 270 6.50 -17.32 -2.55
CA LEU A 270 7.22 -17.32 -1.27
C LEU A 270 7.50 -18.72 -0.71
N GLY A 271 6.76 -19.74 -1.17
CA GLY A 271 6.83 -21.11 -0.62
C GLY A 271 6.20 -21.25 0.77
N SER A 272 5.48 -20.24 1.24
CA SER A 272 4.78 -20.22 2.52
C SER A 272 3.37 -19.65 2.35
N ALA A 273 2.43 -20.13 3.18
CA ALA A 273 1.06 -19.66 3.12
C ALA A 273 0.97 -18.15 3.43
N PRO A 274 0.07 -17.41 2.73
CA PRO A 274 -0.19 -16.02 3.08
C PRO A 274 -0.73 -15.91 4.50
N ARG A 275 -0.48 -14.78 5.15
CA ARG A 275 -0.99 -14.50 6.50
C ARG A 275 -2.50 -14.34 6.47
N SER A 276 -3.21 -14.94 7.43
CA SER A 276 -4.65 -14.77 7.58
C SER A 276 -4.97 -13.36 8.12
N PHE A 277 -6.20 -12.91 7.88
CA PHE A 277 -6.69 -11.64 8.45
C PHE A 277 -6.64 -11.68 10.00
N ARG A 278 -6.93 -12.82 10.62
CA ARG A 278 -6.82 -13.01 12.08
C ARG A 278 -5.40 -12.80 12.59
N GLN A 279 -4.39 -13.35 11.91
CA GLN A 279 -2.98 -13.13 12.26
C GLN A 279 -2.61 -11.65 12.13
N TRP A 280 -3.04 -11.01 11.03
CA TRP A 280 -2.81 -9.58 10.83
C TRP A 280 -3.44 -8.74 11.96
N VAL A 281 -4.68 -9.03 12.37
CA VAL A 281 -5.36 -8.35 13.49
C VAL A 281 -4.60 -8.55 14.79
N ALA A 282 -4.12 -9.76 15.09
CA ALA A 282 -3.37 -10.05 16.30
C ALA A 282 -2.09 -9.20 16.39
N ASP A 283 -1.37 -9.06 15.29
CA ASP A 283 -0.15 -8.25 15.21
C ASP A 283 -0.42 -6.73 15.31
N HIS A 284 -1.66 -6.30 15.04
CA HIS A 284 -2.07 -4.89 15.06
C HIS A 284 -3.10 -4.57 16.16
N ALA A 285 -3.29 -5.47 17.14
CA ALA A 285 -4.33 -5.36 18.17
C ALA A 285 -4.29 -4.03 18.94
N THR A 286 -3.09 -3.54 19.28
CA THR A 286 -2.90 -2.25 19.98
C THR A 286 -3.50 -1.07 19.22
N ALA A 287 -3.45 -1.07 17.89
CA ALA A 287 -4.00 0.01 17.07
C ALA A 287 -5.54 0.08 17.11
N PHE A 288 -6.20 -1.00 17.50
CA PHE A 288 -7.66 -1.03 17.73
C PHE A 288 -8.04 -0.70 19.18
N MET A 289 -7.10 -0.71 20.12
CA MET A 289 -7.33 -0.46 21.53
C MET A 289 -6.91 0.95 21.94
N GLU A 290 -5.80 1.45 21.42
CA GLU A 290 -5.20 2.74 21.75
C GLU A 290 -5.47 3.76 20.64
N GLY A 291 -5.78 5.00 21.03
CA GLY A 291 -5.84 6.13 20.09
C GLY A 291 -4.43 6.43 19.52
N PRO A 292 -4.31 7.16 18.40
CA PRO A 292 -3.01 7.59 17.92
C PRO A 292 -2.30 8.33 19.05
N THR A 293 -1.09 7.88 19.36
CA THR A 293 -0.22 8.58 20.34
C THR A 293 -0.14 10.04 19.89
N PRO A 294 -0.45 11.04 20.75
CA PRO A 294 -0.36 12.43 20.37
C PRO A 294 1.08 12.70 19.95
N SER A 295 1.34 12.83 18.66
CA SER A 295 2.59 13.41 18.20
C SER A 295 2.66 14.79 18.83
N SER A 296 3.72 15.06 19.60
CA SER A 296 3.99 16.32 20.27
C SER A 296 3.64 17.49 19.36
N ARG A 297 2.50 18.13 19.60
CA ARG A 297 2.19 19.42 18.99
C ARG A 297 3.31 20.37 19.41
N PRO A 298 3.96 21.06 18.48
CA PRO A 298 4.84 22.16 18.89
C PRO A 298 4.00 23.15 19.67
N SER A 299 4.41 23.45 20.90
CA SER A 299 3.80 24.47 21.75
C SER A 299 3.70 25.78 20.96
N PRO A 300 2.56 26.50 21.04
CA PRO A 300 2.46 27.83 20.43
C PRO A 300 3.53 28.71 21.07
N ARG A 301 4.42 29.24 20.24
CA ARG A 301 5.42 30.23 20.68
C ARG A 301 4.66 31.38 21.32
N SER A 302 4.91 31.63 22.60
CA SER A 302 4.47 32.81 23.31
C SER A 302 5.08 34.04 22.62
N GLY A 303 4.27 34.70 21.79
CA GLY A 303 4.61 35.98 21.19
C GLY A 303 4.67 37.04 22.28
N THR A 304 5.86 37.41 22.71
CA THR A 304 6.10 38.67 23.41
C THR A 304 6.01 39.78 22.38
N GLY A 305 4.87 40.46 22.36
CA GLY A 305 4.69 41.68 21.60
C GLY A 305 5.58 42.81 22.13
N PRO A 306 6.13 43.68 21.24
CA PRO A 306 6.88 44.82 21.71
C PRO A 306 5.94 45.89 22.28
N ARG A 307 6.27 46.36 23.48
CA ARG A 307 5.71 47.60 24.03
C ARG A 307 6.41 48.75 23.28
N SER A 308 5.62 49.59 22.67
CA SER A 308 6.07 50.91 22.19
C SER A 308 5.83 51.98 23.25
N PRO A 309 6.70 53.01 23.31
CA PRO A 309 6.48 54.22 24.09
C PRO A 309 5.46 55.15 23.48
#